data_988a78857f383f148c875d79cab981fd
#
_entry.id   988a78857f383f148c875d79cab981fd
#
_cell.length_a   1.000
_cell.length_b   1.000
_cell.length_c   1.000
_cell.angle_alpha   90.00
_cell.angle_beta   90.00
_cell.angle_gamma   90.00
#
_symmetry.space_group_name_H-M   'P 1'
#
loop_
_entity.id
_entity.type
_entity.pdbx_description
1 polymer ?
#
loop_
_entity_poly.entity_id
_entity_poly.type
_entity_poly.pdbx_seq_one_letter_code
_entity_poly.pdbx_strand_id
1 'polypeptide(L)'
;MANIVLDAAVIGNVKLKNRIIRSATHDGLADEKGAPTPKLISKYVNLAKNDVGCIITGYAAVSANGMSPYPRMLRADSDELIADYRKLTDAVHEYGTPIIFQLAHCGRQTSSKAIGMQKVAPTAKRHLFYPDKAKKLNEKEIYDIIYDFVNAAKRAEKAGFDGVQLHCGHGYLLHDFLSPYGNKRTDKWGGIIENRCRIVCEIIRKIKAGTDLPVWIKFSATDNRRGGMNIAESVKAAKLFEESGCDCIEVSCGTVEDGMNTMRSRLMPMEAVFKYREPCASFPEGFSKLALAGANLVNPLIKQPVPLENFNVDSAEKIKSAVAIPVIVVGGIHKLSDMEAIITNGKADFVSMCRPFICEPNLVRKFKDGTQTEAKCVMCNYCGLVIEKENTKCLMGRIKD
;
A
#
# COMPACT_ATOMS: atom_id res chain seq x y z
N MET A 1 27.12 15.44 12.21
CA MET A 1 27.45 14.08 11.72
C MET A 1 26.58 13.84 10.50
N ALA A 2 27.12 13.24 9.42
CA ALA A 2 26.31 12.84 8.26
C ALA A 2 25.25 11.82 8.73
N ASN A 3 24.01 12.03 8.37
CA ASN A 3 22.90 11.13 8.74
C ASN A 3 22.60 10.24 7.54
N ILE A 4 22.96 8.96 7.63
CA ILE A 4 22.82 7.96 6.55
C ILE A 4 21.39 7.91 5.96
N VAL A 5 20.38 8.29 6.72
CA VAL A 5 18.97 8.33 6.27
C VAL A 5 18.75 9.42 5.24
N LEU A 6 19.48 10.53 5.37
CA LEU A 6 19.38 11.72 4.52
C LEU A 6 20.34 11.70 3.33
N ASP A 7 21.22 10.69 3.25
CA ASP A 7 22.16 10.50 2.15
C ASP A 7 21.45 9.92 0.92
N ALA A 8 21.92 10.35 -0.26
CA ALA A 8 21.45 9.79 -1.53
C ALA A 8 21.72 8.28 -1.62
N ALA A 9 20.82 7.56 -2.27
CA ALA A 9 20.91 6.12 -2.42
C ALA A 9 20.33 5.65 -3.77
N VAL A 10 20.50 4.36 -4.08
CA VAL A 10 20.04 3.79 -5.35
C VAL A 10 19.26 2.48 -5.08
N ILE A 11 18.19 2.24 -5.82
CA ILE A 11 17.46 0.97 -5.89
C ILE A 11 17.40 0.55 -7.36
N GLY A 12 18.16 -0.48 -7.75
CA GLY A 12 18.33 -0.80 -9.17
C GLY A 12 18.95 0.39 -9.94
N ASN A 13 18.23 0.92 -10.93
CA ASN A 13 18.59 2.13 -11.68
C ASN A 13 17.91 3.42 -11.14
N VAL A 14 17.07 3.33 -10.10
CA VAL A 14 16.37 4.47 -9.52
C VAL A 14 17.26 5.19 -8.51
N LYS A 15 17.57 6.46 -8.77
CA LYS A 15 18.35 7.33 -7.88
C LYS A 15 17.43 8.08 -6.92
N LEU A 16 17.62 7.89 -5.62
CA LEU A 16 16.84 8.54 -4.56
C LEU A 16 17.68 9.64 -3.90
N LYS A 17 17.06 10.78 -3.57
CA LYS A 17 17.70 11.89 -2.84
C LYS A 17 18.11 11.54 -1.42
N ASN A 18 17.45 10.57 -0.82
CA ASN A 18 17.65 10.07 0.54
C ASN A 18 16.90 8.74 0.70
N ARG A 19 16.99 8.12 1.88
CA ARG A 19 16.41 6.80 2.16
C ARG A 19 14.99 6.84 2.72
N ILE A 20 14.29 7.99 2.63
CA ILE A 20 12.92 8.16 3.13
C ILE A 20 11.95 8.18 1.95
N ILE A 21 11.05 7.20 1.90
CA ILE A 21 10.12 6.99 0.80
C ILE A 21 8.68 7.29 1.24
N ARG A 22 7.91 7.98 0.40
CA ARG A 22 6.46 8.05 0.58
C ARG A 22 5.86 6.73 0.14
N SER A 23 5.44 5.92 1.09
CA SER A 23 4.76 4.65 0.85
C SER A 23 3.38 4.86 0.21
N ALA A 24 2.96 3.94 -0.63
CA ALA A 24 1.67 4.00 -1.32
C ALA A 24 0.51 4.25 -0.36
N THR A 25 -0.34 5.20 -0.73
CA THR A 25 -1.53 5.58 0.03
C THR A 25 -2.65 5.88 -0.97
N HIS A 26 -3.83 5.32 -0.74
CA HIS A 26 -4.99 5.70 -1.54
C HIS A 26 -5.37 7.15 -1.24
N ASP A 27 -5.19 8.03 -2.21
CA ASP A 27 -5.43 9.46 -2.04
C ASP A 27 -6.89 9.87 -2.26
N GLY A 28 -7.66 9.08 -3.03
CA GLY A 28 -9.04 9.40 -3.40
C GLY A 28 -9.12 10.66 -4.27
N LEU A 29 -8.15 10.87 -5.14
CA LEU A 29 -7.98 12.09 -5.94
C LEU A 29 -7.85 11.81 -7.46
N ALA A 30 -8.24 10.63 -7.92
CA ALA A 30 -8.45 10.43 -9.35
C ALA A 30 -9.76 11.06 -9.81
N ASP A 31 -9.89 11.32 -11.10
CA ASP A 31 -11.16 11.68 -11.72
C ASP A 31 -12.05 10.44 -11.94
N GLU A 32 -13.19 10.61 -12.59
CA GLU A 32 -14.13 9.53 -12.86
C GLU A 32 -13.58 8.48 -13.83
N LYS A 33 -12.60 8.83 -14.67
CA LYS A 33 -11.91 7.90 -15.59
C LYS A 33 -10.75 7.18 -14.92
N GLY A 34 -10.34 7.62 -13.71
CA GLY A 34 -9.18 7.10 -12.99
C GLY A 34 -7.87 7.81 -13.30
N ALA A 35 -7.92 8.96 -13.98
CA ALA A 35 -6.75 9.80 -14.24
C ALA A 35 -6.36 10.64 -13.02
N PRO A 36 -5.07 11.01 -12.87
CA PRO A 36 -4.61 11.91 -11.81
C PRO A 36 -5.19 13.33 -12.02
N THR A 37 -5.92 13.86 -11.03
CA THR A 37 -6.40 15.24 -11.07
C THR A 37 -5.28 16.24 -10.78
N PRO A 38 -5.44 17.53 -11.16
CA PRO A 38 -4.48 18.60 -10.77
C PRO A 38 -4.23 18.66 -9.27
N LYS A 39 -5.22 18.30 -8.44
CA LYS A 39 -5.08 18.24 -6.98
C LYS A 39 -4.15 17.12 -6.52
N LEU A 40 -4.19 15.96 -7.18
CA LEU A 40 -3.26 14.87 -6.91
C LEU A 40 -1.84 15.23 -7.34
N ILE A 41 -1.69 15.82 -8.54
CA ILE A 41 -0.40 16.29 -9.05
C ILE A 41 0.22 17.30 -8.06
N SER A 42 -0.56 18.32 -7.65
CA SER A 42 -0.10 19.32 -6.66
C SER A 42 0.31 18.68 -5.32
N LYS A 43 -0.40 17.63 -4.86
CA LYS A 43 -0.05 16.89 -3.64
C LYS A 43 1.32 16.21 -3.75
N TYR A 44 1.60 15.54 -4.88
CA TYR A 44 2.88 14.85 -5.08
C TYR A 44 4.03 15.84 -5.35
N VAL A 45 3.78 16.89 -6.10
CA VAL A 45 4.72 18.00 -6.28
C VAL A 45 5.10 18.62 -4.93
N ASN A 46 4.15 18.80 -4.01
CA ASN A 46 4.46 19.31 -2.67
C ASN A 46 5.39 18.39 -1.87
N LEU A 47 5.23 17.06 -1.99
CA LEU A 47 6.18 16.11 -1.40
C LEU A 47 7.57 16.20 -2.04
N ALA A 48 7.62 16.27 -3.38
CA ALA A 48 8.86 16.36 -4.14
C ALA A 48 9.65 17.65 -3.84
N LYS A 49 8.95 18.80 -3.75
CA LYS A 49 9.51 20.10 -3.32
C LYS A 49 10.13 20.06 -1.93
N ASN A 50 9.64 19.18 -1.07
CA ASN A 50 10.06 19.04 0.32
C ASN A 50 10.99 17.83 0.51
N ASP A 51 11.73 17.47 -0.52
CA ASP A 51 12.87 16.54 -0.48
C ASP A 51 12.53 15.07 -0.13
N VAL A 52 11.30 14.61 -0.33
CA VAL A 52 11.04 13.16 -0.21
C VAL A 52 11.95 12.37 -1.16
N GLY A 53 12.55 11.28 -0.69
CA GLY A 53 13.52 10.50 -1.47
C GLY A 53 12.91 9.85 -2.71
N CYS A 54 11.69 9.32 -2.57
CA CYS A 54 10.90 8.71 -3.65
C CYS A 54 9.41 8.74 -3.30
N ILE A 55 8.56 8.81 -4.31
CA ILE A 55 7.11 8.71 -4.16
C ILE A 55 6.60 7.39 -4.76
N ILE A 56 5.93 6.56 -3.96
CA ILE A 56 5.12 5.47 -4.50
C ILE A 56 3.68 5.98 -4.56
N THR A 57 3.03 5.93 -5.72
CA THR A 57 1.68 6.47 -5.92
C THR A 57 0.64 5.75 -5.04
N GLY A 58 -0.58 6.27 -4.96
CA GLY A 58 -1.73 5.48 -4.59
C GLY A 58 -1.90 4.31 -5.55
N TYR A 59 -2.48 3.20 -5.05
CA TYR A 59 -2.65 2.01 -5.89
C TYR A 59 -3.60 2.26 -7.07
N ALA A 60 -3.22 1.77 -8.25
CA ALA A 60 -3.98 1.87 -9.48
C ALA A 60 -4.53 0.51 -9.91
N ALA A 61 -5.80 0.47 -10.31
CA ALA A 61 -6.42 -0.76 -10.80
C ALA A 61 -5.87 -1.14 -12.18
N VAL A 62 -5.42 -2.38 -12.32
CA VAL A 62 -4.90 -2.91 -13.61
C VAL A 62 -6.01 -3.38 -14.55
N SER A 63 -7.24 -3.52 -14.03
CA SER A 63 -8.43 -3.94 -14.77
C SER A 63 -9.71 -3.44 -14.11
N ALA A 64 -10.81 -3.39 -14.84
CA ALA A 64 -12.09 -2.90 -14.34
C ALA A 64 -12.62 -3.74 -13.16
N ASN A 65 -12.46 -5.07 -13.18
CA ASN A 65 -12.86 -5.94 -12.07
C ASN A 65 -11.90 -5.91 -10.88
N GLY A 66 -10.77 -5.21 -11.02
CA GLY A 66 -9.79 -4.97 -9.96
C GLY A 66 -10.00 -3.67 -9.18
N MET A 67 -11.04 -2.93 -9.45
CA MET A 67 -11.35 -1.65 -8.80
C MET A 67 -11.66 -1.78 -7.32
N SER A 68 -11.30 -0.74 -6.56
CA SER A 68 -11.66 -0.56 -5.15
C SER A 68 -13.14 -0.23 -4.99
N PRO A 69 -13.77 -0.57 -3.84
CA PRO A 69 -15.10 -0.06 -3.52
C PRO A 69 -15.10 1.43 -3.16
N TYR A 70 -13.92 2.00 -2.91
CA TYR A 70 -13.75 3.41 -2.61
C TYR A 70 -13.68 4.24 -3.88
N PRO A 71 -14.28 5.45 -3.88
CA PRO A 71 -14.33 6.29 -5.07
C PRO A 71 -12.94 6.83 -5.45
N ARG A 72 -12.82 7.26 -6.69
CA ARG A 72 -11.67 8.00 -7.21
C ARG A 72 -10.33 7.27 -7.04
N MET A 73 -10.34 5.96 -7.29
CA MET A 73 -9.14 5.15 -7.43
C MET A 73 -8.44 5.46 -8.75
N LEU A 74 -7.11 5.51 -8.75
CA LEU A 74 -6.32 5.54 -9.98
C LEU A 74 -6.53 4.27 -10.80
N ARG A 75 -6.42 4.36 -12.13
CA ARG A 75 -6.52 3.23 -13.05
C ARG A 75 -5.29 3.15 -13.94
N ALA A 76 -4.93 1.94 -14.34
CA ALA A 76 -3.78 1.63 -15.21
C ALA A 76 -4.19 0.72 -16.39
N ASP A 77 -5.49 0.61 -16.65
CA ASP A 77 -6.09 -0.35 -17.59
C ASP A 77 -6.41 0.22 -18.97
N SER A 78 -6.14 1.52 -19.21
CA SER A 78 -6.37 2.17 -20.51
C SER A 78 -5.17 2.99 -20.96
N ASP A 79 -4.86 2.93 -22.26
CA ASP A 79 -3.83 3.75 -22.92
C ASP A 79 -4.18 5.25 -22.93
N GLU A 80 -5.49 5.58 -22.87
CA GLU A 80 -5.96 6.97 -22.80
C GLU A 80 -5.43 7.74 -21.59
N LEU A 81 -5.05 7.03 -20.51
CA LEU A 81 -4.56 7.63 -19.27
C LEU A 81 -3.05 7.99 -19.33
N ILE A 82 -2.32 7.53 -20.35
CA ILE A 82 -0.87 7.71 -20.44
C ILE A 82 -0.49 9.20 -20.43
N ALA A 83 -1.21 10.02 -21.20
CA ALA A 83 -0.91 11.45 -21.30
C ALA A 83 -1.14 12.20 -19.97
N ASP A 84 -2.15 11.80 -19.19
CA ASP A 84 -2.43 12.42 -17.90
C ASP A 84 -1.42 11.99 -16.83
N TYR A 85 -0.99 10.72 -16.86
CA TYR A 85 0.11 10.26 -16.02
C TYR A 85 1.45 10.90 -16.40
N ARG A 86 1.70 11.19 -17.69
CA ARG A 86 2.91 11.94 -18.11
C ARG A 86 2.95 13.32 -17.45
N LYS A 87 1.84 14.05 -17.40
CA LYS A 87 1.76 15.34 -16.68
C LYS A 87 2.16 15.20 -15.21
N LEU A 88 1.76 14.08 -14.58
CA LEU A 88 2.10 13.80 -13.18
C LEU A 88 3.60 13.52 -12.99
N THR A 89 4.17 12.63 -13.82
CA THR A 89 5.58 12.24 -13.72
C THR A 89 6.49 13.43 -14.04
N ASP A 90 6.22 14.17 -15.11
CA ASP A 90 6.99 15.35 -15.49
C ASP A 90 7.00 16.39 -14.36
N ALA A 91 5.83 16.70 -13.77
CA ALA A 91 5.74 17.67 -12.68
C ALA A 91 6.49 17.25 -11.40
N VAL A 92 6.59 15.95 -11.12
CA VAL A 92 7.36 15.42 -9.97
C VAL A 92 8.85 15.42 -10.30
N HIS A 93 9.22 15.05 -11.53
CA HIS A 93 10.61 15.02 -12.02
C HIS A 93 11.26 16.38 -12.08
N GLU A 94 10.53 17.48 -12.27
CA GLU A 94 11.04 18.86 -12.15
C GLU A 94 11.82 19.11 -10.83
N TYR A 95 11.48 18.34 -9.79
CA TYR A 95 12.16 18.40 -8.48
C TYR A 95 13.17 17.28 -8.27
N GLY A 96 13.52 16.51 -9.32
CA GLY A 96 14.45 15.40 -9.26
C GLY A 96 14.03 14.28 -8.30
N THR A 97 12.74 14.08 -8.08
CA THR A 97 12.20 13.03 -7.22
C THR A 97 11.66 11.89 -8.09
N PRO A 98 12.14 10.65 -7.93
CA PRO A 98 11.59 9.51 -8.65
C PRO A 98 10.19 9.16 -8.15
N ILE A 99 9.38 8.61 -9.08
CA ILE A 99 8.00 8.22 -8.81
C ILE A 99 7.72 6.80 -9.32
N ILE A 100 7.24 5.93 -8.42
CA ILE A 100 6.95 4.53 -8.68
C ILE A 100 5.43 4.33 -8.73
N PHE A 101 4.93 3.65 -9.77
CA PHE A 101 3.50 3.41 -9.95
C PHE A 101 3.07 2.12 -9.24
N GLN A 102 2.23 2.21 -8.20
CA GLN A 102 1.73 1.01 -7.54
C GLN A 102 0.54 0.40 -8.31
N LEU A 103 0.72 -0.82 -8.81
CA LEU A 103 -0.26 -1.60 -9.55
C LEU A 103 -1.00 -2.57 -8.62
N ALA A 104 -2.34 -2.62 -8.72
CA ALA A 104 -3.16 -3.42 -7.83
C ALA A 104 -4.38 -4.03 -8.53
N HIS A 105 -4.89 -5.10 -7.94
CA HIS A 105 -6.19 -5.68 -8.22
C HIS A 105 -6.86 -6.02 -6.89
N CYS A 106 -8.04 -5.46 -6.61
CA CYS A 106 -8.65 -5.58 -5.28
C CYS A 106 -9.17 -6.99 -4.96
N GLY A 107 -9.39 -7.82 -5.97
CA GLY A 107 -9.83 -9.20 -5.73
C GLY A 107 -11.18 -9.27 -5.03
N ARG A 108 -11.26 -10.02 -3.92
CA ARG A 108 -12.47 -10.08 -3.09
C ARG A 108 -12.64 -8.89 -2.14
N GLN A 109 -11.62 -8.04 -2.02
CA GLN A 109 -11.63 -6.85 -1.16
C GLN A 109 -12.32 -5.66 -1.83
N THR A 110 -13.43 -5.94 -2.45
CA THR A 110 -14.34 -4.98 -3.10
C THR A 110 -15.76 -5.53 -3.05
N SER A 111 -16.73 -4.75 -3.51
CA SER A 111 -18.13 -5.15 -3.67
C SER A 111 -18.47 -5.25 -5.15
N SER A 112 -19.07 -6.36 -5.58
CA SER A 112 -19.54 -6.52 -6.96
C SER A 112 -20.52 -5.41 -7.37
N LYS A 113 -21.31 -4.92 -6.41
CA LYS A 113 -22.22 -3.78 -6.62
C LYS A 113 -21.45 -2.48 -6.88
N ALA A 114 -20.38 -2.23 -6.11
CA ALA A 114 -19.61 -0.99 -6.24
C ALA A 114 -18.83 -0.91 -7.55
N ILE A 115 -18.33 -2.04 -8.06
CA ILE A 115 -17.56 -2.09 -9.31
C ILE A 115 -18.42 -2.43 -10.55
N GLY A 116 -19.72 -2.71 -10.36
CA GLY A 116 -20.63 -3.02 -11.46
C GLY A 116 -20.40 -4.40 -12.12
N MET A 117 -19.58 -5.26 -11.52
CA MET A 117 -19.24 -6.59 -12.08
C MET A 117 -18.87 -7.60 -11.00
N GLN A 118 -18.82 -8.88 -11.36
CA GLN A 118 -18.48 -9.96 -10.44
C GLN A 118 -17.02 -9.82 -9.93
N LYS A 119 -16.84 -9.65 -8.62
CA LYS A 119 -15.52 -9.70 -8.01
C LYS A 119 -14.94 -11.11 -8.02
N VAL A 120 -13.62 -11.22 -8.04
CA VAL A 120 -12.89 -12.47 -8.25
C VAL A 120 -11.89 -12.75 -7.13
N ALA A 121 -11.50 -14.01 -6.95
CA ALA A 121 -10.50 -14.43 -5.96
C ALA A 121 -9.86 -15.78 -6.37
N PRO A 122 -8.74 -16.19 -5.75
CA PRO A 122 -8.17 -17.54 -5.95
C PRO A 122 -9.18 -18.62 -5.56
N THR A 123 -9.98 -18.37 -4.53
CA THR A 123 -10.99 -19.28 -3.97
C THR A 123 -12.31 -18.54 -3.80
N ALA A 124 -13.43 -19.20 -4.07
CA ALA A 124 -14.78 -18.65 -3.90
C ALA A 124 -15.08 -18.40 -2.42
N LYS A 125 -14.67 -17.25 -1.90
CA LYS A 125 -14.76 -16.86 -0.50
C LYS A 125 -15.42 -15.49 -0.34
N ARG A 126 -16.12 -15.27 0.77
CA ARG A 126 -16.65 -13.96 1.19
C ARG A 126 -15.54 -13.15 1.87
N HIS A 127 -15.66 -11.83 1.83
CA HIS A 127 -14.88 -10.92 2.63
C HIS A 127 -15.68 -10.44 3.83
N LEU A 128 -15.03 -10.18 4.96
CA LEU A 128 -15.72 -9.77 6.20
C LEU A 128 -16.59 -8.52 6.01
N PHE A 129 -16.06 -7.52 5.30
CA PHE A 129 -16.74 -6.23 5.09
C PHE A 129 -17.52 -6.16 3.77
N TYR A 130 -17.37 -7.14 2.88
CA TYR A 130 -18.06 -7.21 1.58
C TYR A 130 -18.67 -8.61 1.43
N PRO A 131 -19.93 -8.79 1.87
CA PRO A 131 -20.52 -10.13 2.10
C PRO A 131 -20.84 -10.91 0.82
N ASP A 132 -20.88 -10.27 -0.33
CA ASP A 132 -21.07 -10.96 -1.61
C ASP A 132 -19.88 -11.91 -1.88
N LYS A 133 -20.18 -13.07 -2.46
CA LYS A 133 -19.21 -14.14 -2.68
C LYS A 133 -18.39 -13.85 -3.94
N ALA A 134 -17.07 -13.90 -3.83
CA ALA A 134 -16.18 -13.79 -4.99
C ALA A 134 -16.27 -15.05 -5.88
N LYS A 135 -16.17 -14.88 -7.19
CA LYS A 135 -16.00 -15.96 -8.15
C LYS A 135 -14.57 -16.50 -8.05
N LYS A 136 -14.42 -17.84 -8.01
CA LYS A 136 -13.12 -18.50 -8.14
C LYS A 136 -12.60 -18.32 -9.57
N LEU A 137 -11.38 -17.80 -9.69
CA LEU A 137 -10.69 -17.68 -10.98
C LEU A 137 -10.37 -19.05 -11.58
N ASN A 138 -10.63 -19.21 -12.87
CA ASN A 138 -10.09 -20.32 -13.66
C ASN A 138 -8.67 -19.95 -14.15
N GLU A 139 -7.99 -20.90 -14.78
CA GLU A 139 -6.61 -20.71 -15.23
C GLU A 139 -6.48 -19.62 -16.29
N LYS A 140 -7.40 -19.57 -17.27
CA LYS A 140 -7.40 -18.53 -18.30
C LYS A 140 -7.54 -17.14 -17.68
N GLU A 141 -8.46 -16.97 -16.75
CA GLU A 141 -8.68 -15.68 -16.05
C GLU A 141 -7.46 -15.27 -15.21
N ILE A 142 -6.70 -16.23 -14.65
CA ILE A 142 -5.44 -15.93 -13.96
C ILE A 142 -4.41 -15.38 -14.95
N TYR A 143 -4.27 -15.97 -16.14
CA TYR A 143 -3.37 -15.44 -17.17
C TYR A 143 -3.84 -14.09 -17.70
N ASP A 144 -5.14 -13.88 -17.89
CA ASP A 144 -5.69 -12.58 -18.29
C ASP A 144 -5.28 -11.49 -17.28
N ILE A 145 -5.40 -11.75 -15.97
CA ILE A 145 -4.95 -10.84 -14.90
C ILE A 145 -3.42 -10.62 -14.94
N ILE A 146 -2.63 -11.67 -15.16
CA ILE A 146 -1.18 -11.52 -15.31
C ILE A 146 -0.86 -10.53 -16.44
N TYR A 147 -1.53 -10.64 -17.58
CA TYR A 147 -1.36 -9.73 -18.71
C TYR A 147 -1.88 -8.32 -18.42
N ASP A 148 -2.93 -8.15 -17.61
CA ASP A 148 -3.40 -6.84 -17.16
C ASP A 148 -2.30 -6.10 -16.39
N PHE A 149 -1.60 -6.79 -15.47
CA PHE A 149 -0.45 -6.22 -14.76
C PHE A 149 0.70 -5.85 -15.70
N VAL A 150 1.02 -6.71 -16.67
CA VAL A 150 2.08 -6.47 -17.66
C VAL A 150 1.74 -5.26 -18.54
N ASN A 151 0.53 -5.17 -19.01
CA ASN A 151 0.05 -4.06 -19.84
C ASN A 151 0.03 -2.75 -19.03
N ALA A 152 -0.36 -2.80 -17.76
CA ALA A 152 -0.29 -1.65 -16.87
C ALA A 152 1.15 -1.16 -16.65
N ALA A 153 2.13 -2.07 -16.54
CA ALA A 153 3.55 -1.71 -16.46
C ALA A 153 4.06 -1.06 -17.76
N LYS A 154 3.67 -1.57 -18.93
CA LYS A 154 3.99 -0.93 -20.23
C LYS A 154 3.42 0.48 -20.35
N ARG A 155 2.21 0.71 -19.82
CA ARG A 155 1.61 2.06 -19.75
C ARG A 155 2.38 2.95 -18.79
N ALA A 156 2.82 2.42 -17.64
CA ALA A 156 3.64 3.15 -16.68
C ALA A 156 4.96 3.61 -17.31
N GLU A 157 5.64 2.74 -18.07
CA GLU A 157 6.85 3.08 -18.80
C GLU A 157 6.61 4.21 -19.81
N LYS A 158 5.58 4.09 -20.66
CA LYS A 158 5.18 5.14 -21.61
C LYS A 158 4.82 6.45 -20.92
N ALA A 159 4.27 6.38 -19.71
CA ALA A 159 3.92 7.54 -18.89
C ALA A 159 5.10 8.14 -18.12
N GLY A 160 6.31 7.56 -18.21
CA GLY A 160 7.52 8.10 -17.60
C GLY A 160 7.69 7.82 -16.12
N PHE A 161 7.06 6.79 -15.58
CA PHE A 161 7.36 6.32 -14.22
C PHE A 161 8.74 5.68 -14.15
N ASP A 162 9.44 5.84 -13.03
CA ASP A 162 10.76 5.28 -12.78
C ASP A 162 10.74 3.80 -12.38
N GLY A 163 9.57 3.22 -12.21
CA GLY A 163 9.36 1.83 -11.87
C GLY A 163 7.92 1.53 -11.53
N VAL A 164 7.62 0.26 -11.31
CA VAL A 164 6.31 -0.20 -10.83
C VAL A 164 6.46 -0.93 -9.50
N GLN A 165 5.42 -0.85 -8.66
CA GLN A 165 5.33 -1.64 -7.44
C GLN A 165 4.08 -2.53 -7.48
N LEU A 166 4.24 -3.84 -7.37
CA LEU A 166 3.13 -4.77 -7.26
C LEU A 166 2.56 -4.76 -5.84
N HIS A 167 1.26 -4.55 -5.72
CA HIS A 167 0.59 -4.60 -4.42
C HIS A 167 0.23 -6.04 -4.03
N CYS A 168 1.13 -6.70 -3.32
CA CYS A 168 1.02 -8.09 -2.86
C CYS A 168 0.72 -8.20 -1.36
N GLY A 169 0.11 -7.19 -0.75
CA GLY A 169 -0.21 -7.14 0.68
C GLY A 169 -1.69 -6.93 0.98
N HIS A 170 -2.03 -6.92 2.24
CA HIS A 170 -3.25 -6.39 2.86
C HIS A 170 -4.57 -7.08 2.43
N GLY A 171 -4.53 -8.30 1.89
CA GLY A 171 -5.73 -9.04 1.45
C GLY A 171 -6.21 -8.71 0.04
N TYR A 172 -5.46 -7.94 -0.76
CA TYR A 172 -5.72 -7.73 -2.17
C TYR A 172 -5.43 -9.00 -2.99
N LEU A 173 -5.77 -9.03 -4.28
CA LEU A 173 -5.77 -10.26 -5.07
C LEU A 173 -4.44 -11.02 -5.02
N LEU A 174 -3.31 -10.36 -5.25
CA LEU A 174 -2.01 -11.02 -5.25
C LEU A 174 -1.67 -11.58 -3.86
N HIS A 175 -2.00 -10.83 -2.80
CA HIS A 175 -1.86 -11.33 -1.43
C HIS A 175 -2.81 -12.51 -1.13
N ASP A 176 -4.04 -12.49 -1.64
CA ASP A 176 -4.97 -13.62 -1.50
C ASP A 176 -4.42 -14.90 -2.16
N PHE A 177 -3.63 -14.78 -3.25
CA PHE A 177 -2.91 -15.94 -3.80
C PHE A 177 -1.79 -16.42 -2.89
N LEU A 178 -1.02 -15.51 -2.28
CA LEU A 178 0.09 -15.83 -1.38
C LEU A 178 -0.38 -16.47 -0.07
N SER A 179 -1.47 -15.95 0.50
CA SER A 179 -1.97 -16.37 1.81
C SER A 179 -2.70 -17.71 1.76
N PRO A 180 -2.32 -18.69 2.60
CA PRO A 180 -3.08 -19.94 2.71
C PRO A 180 -4.47 -19.73 3.32
N TYR A 181 -4.75 -18.56 3.91
CA TYR A 181 -6.09 -18.18 4.34
C TYR A 181 -6.99 -17.86 3.14
N GLY A 182 -6.53 -17.08 2.18
CA GLY A 182 -7.25 -16.69 0.96
C GLY A 182 -7.28 -17.77 -0.11
N ASN A 183 -6.18 -18.50 -0.26
CA ASN A 183 -5.95 -19.48 -1.32
C ASN A 183 -6.09 -20.92 -0.81
N LYS A 184 -7.20 -21.57 -1.13
CA LYS A 184 -7.48 -22.99 -0.86
C LYS A 184 -7.44 -23.85 -2.12
N ARG A 185 -6.71 -23.40 -3.15
CA ARG A 185 -6.55 -24.16 -4.41
C ARG A 185 -5.64 -25.37 -4.20
N THR A 186 -5.88 -26.40 -4.99
CA THR A 186 -5.10 -27.65 -5.02
C THR A 186 -4.38 -27.88 -6.35
N ASP A 187 -4.51 -26.91 -7.27
CA ASP A 187 -3.82 -26.88 -8.55
C ASP A 187 -2.46 -26.15 -8.45
N LYS A 188 -1.78 -25.96 -9.59
CA LYS A 188 -0.48 -25.26 -9.66
C LYS A 188 -0.46 -23.80 -9.17
N TRP A 189 -1.61 -23.24 -8.80
CA TRP A 189 -1.78 -21.88 -8.27
C TRP A 189 -2.02 -21.85 -6.75
N GLY A 190 -1.96 -23.02 -6.06
CA GLY A 190 -2.23 -23.12 -4.62
C GLY A 190 -1.47 -24.24 -3.94
N GLY A 191 -1.73 -24.48 -2.66
CA GLY A 191 -1.04 -25.46 -1.83
C GLY A 191 0.29 -24.92 -1.30
N ILE A 192 1.44 -25.45 -1.76
CA ILE A 192 2.77 -25.03 -1.32
C ILE A 192 3.09 -23.59 -1.70
N ILE A 193 4.06 -22.97 -1.02
CA ILE A 193 4.37 -21.55 -1.20
C ILE A 193 4.83 -21.22 -2.63
N GLU A 194 5.57 -22.10 -3.26
CA GLU A 194 6.06 -21.98 -4.63
C GLU A 194 4.88 -21.81 -5.63
N ASN A 195 3.84 -22.60 -5.44
CA ASN A 195 2.62 -22.50 -6.26
C ASN A 195 1.82 -21.23 -5.96
N ARG A 196 1.72 -20.85 -4.67
CA ARG A 196 1.02 -19.63 -4.26
C ARG A 196 1.73 -18.35 -4.75
N CYS A 197 3.06 -18.38 -4.84
CA CYS A 197 3.86 -17.28 -5.39
C CYS A 197 3.83 -17.22 -6.93
N ARG A 198 3.46 -18.29 -7.62
CA ARG A 198 3.54 -18.41 -9.09
C ARG A 198 2.97 -17.23 -9.84
N ILE A 199 1.79 -16.73 -9.47
CA ILE A 199 1.17 -15.59 -10.15
C ILE A 199 2.06 -14.33 -10.06
N VAL A 200 2.63 -14.05 -8.90
CA VAL A 200 3.50 -12.88 -8.69
C VAL A 200 4.80 -13.06 -9.47
N CYS A 201 5.42 -14.24 -9.40
CA CYS A 201 6.64 -14.55 -10.13
C CYS A 201 6.45 -14.45 -11.66
N GLU A 202 5.32 -14.92 -12.20
CA GLU A 202 4.99 -14.79 -13.62
C GLU A 202 4.81 -13.32 -14.02
N ILE A 203 4.15 -12.51 -13.19
CA ILE A 203 3.99 -11.07 -13.44
C ILE A 203 5.37 -10.38 -13.47
N ILE A 204 6.25 -10.64 -12.50
CA ILE A 204 7.59 -10.05 -12.44
C ILE A 204 8.36 -10.38 -13.72
N ARG A 205 8.50 -11.68 -14.06
CA ARG A 205 9.25 -12.13 -15.24
C ARG A 205 8.75 -11.51 -16.52
N LYS A 206 7.42 -11.42 -16.68
CA LYS A 206 6.81 -10.85 -17.89
C LYS A 206 6.96 -9.32 -17.96
N ILE A 207 6.92 -8.60 -16.85
CA ILE A 207 7.22 -7.16 -16.83
C ILE A 207 8.68 -6.94 -17.20
N LYS A 208 9.61 -7.66 -16.57
CA LYS A 208 11.05 -7.57 -16.86
C LYS A 208 11.41 -7.95 -18.31
N ALA A 209 10.65 -8.86 -18.92
CA ALA A 209 10.83 -9.23 -20.33
C ALA A 209 10.21 -8.22 -21.32
N GLY A 210 9.29 -7.38 -20.87
CA GLY A 210 8.52 -6.48 -21.74
C GLY A 210 8.68 -4.99 -21.47
N THR A 211 9.50 -4.59 -20.49
CA THR A 211 9.81 -3.21 -20.12
C THR A 211 11.21 -3.11 -19.51
N ASP A 212 11.78 -1.90 -19.48
CA ASP A 212 13.03 -1.62 -18.77
C ASP A 212 12.81 -1.19 -17.31
N LEU A 213 11.56 -1.20 -16.84
CA LEU A 213 11.21 -0.73 -15.51
C LEU A 213 11.70 -1.68 -14.40
N PRO A 214 12.26 -1.14 -13.32
CA PRO A 214 12.41 -1.90 -12.07
C PRO A 214 11.05 -2.30 -11.52
N VAL A 215 10.98 -3.54 -11.01
CA VAL A 215 9.78 -4.11 -10.41
C VAL A 215 9.98 -4.24 -8.90
N TRP A 216 9.28 -3.42 -8.15
CA TRP A 216 9.22 -3.49 -6.69
C TRP A 216 8.00 -4.29 -6.25
N ILE A 217 8.05 -4.81 -5.03
CA ILE A 217 6.91 -5.49 -4.42
C ILE A 217 6.63 -4.89 -3.05
N LYS A 218 5.36 -4.63 -2.74
CA LYS A 218 4.90 -4.44 -1.37
C LYS A 218 4.08 -5.63 -0.95
N PHE A 219 4.51 -6.34 0.13
CA PHE A 219 3.76 -7.48 0.61
C PHE A 219 3.67 -7.55 2.13
N SER A 220 2.66 -8.26 2.62
CA SER A 220 2.48 -8.52 4.04
C SER A 220 3.36 -9.69 4.46
N ALA A 221 4.36 -9.43 5.32
CA ALA A 221 5.25 -10.46 5.84
C ALA A 221 4.53 -11.46 6.76
N THR A 222 3.42 -11.03 7.36
CA THR A 222 2.54 -11.89 8.16
C THR A 222 1.09 -11.43 7.98
N ASP A 223 0.15 -12.35 7.98
CA ASP A 223 -1.27 -12.02 7.96
C ASP A 223 -1.79 -11.61 9.35
N ASN A 224 -1.01 -11.88 10.39
CA ASN A 224 -1.39 -11.69 11.79
C ASN A 224 -2.70 -12.40 12.18
N ARG A 225 -2.99 -13.53 11.52
CA ARG A 225 -4.20 -14.33 11.76
C ARG A 225 -3.94 -15.83 11.65
N ARG A 226 -4.76 -16.61 12.33
CA ARG A 226 -4.67 -18.09 12.28
C ARG A 226 -4.93 -18.61 10.85
N GLY A 227 -4.05 -19.46 10.37
CA GLY A 227 -4.14 -20.08 9.04
C GLY A 227 -3.79 -19.11 7.89
N GLY A 228 -3.21 -17.96 8.21
CA GLY A 228 -2.63 -17.02 7.26
C GLY A 228 -1.14 -17.26 7.03
N MET A 229 -0.53 -16.45 6.18
CA MET A 229 0.90 -16.48 5.88
C MET A 229 1.72 -16.07 7.11
N ASN A 230 2.80 -16.79 7.37
CA ASN A 230 3.74 -16.53 8.45
C ASN A 230 5.11 -16.08 7.92
N ILE A 231 5.98 -15.61 8.81
CA ILE A 231 7.28 -15.05 8.41
C ILE A 231 8.19 -16.06 7.71
N ALA A 232 8.15 -17.34 8.06
CA ALA A 232 8.97 -18.35 7.41
C ALA A 232 8.55 -18.58 5.94
N GLU A 233 7.25 -18.54 5.67
CA GLU A 233 6.73 -18.58 4.29
C GLU A 233 7.06 -17.29 3.53
N SER A 234 7.02 -16.14 4.21
CA SER A 234 7.34 -14.85 3.59
C SER A 234 8.80 -14.71 3.21
N VAL A 235 9.71 -15.27 4.01
CA VAL A 235 11.14 -15.36 3.66
C VAL A 235 11.34 -16.21 2.40
N LYS A 236 10.64 -17.34 2.28
CA LYS A 236 10.67 -18.16 1.05
C LYS A 236 10.08 -17.40 -0.15
N ALA A 237 8.96 -16.71 0.05
CA ALA A 237 8.35 -15.90 -1.00
C ALA A 237 9.28 -14.79 -1.49
N ALA A 238 9.99 -14.11 -0.57
CA ALA A 238 10.94 -13.05 -0.90
C ALA A 238 12.06 -13.55 -1.82
N LYS A 239 12.62 -14.75 -1.54
CA LYS A 239 13.62 -15.39 -2.41
C LYS A 239 13.07 -15.70 -3.80
N LEU A 240 11.86 -16.26 -3.89
CA LEU A 240 11.20 -16.53 -5.17
C LEU A 240 10.93 -15.27 -5.98
N PHE A 241 10.63 -14.15 -5.32
CA PHE A 241 10.47 -12.86 -5.98
C PHE A 241 11.80 -12.34 -6.52
N GLU A 242 12.87 -12.38 -5.72
CA GLU A 242 14.23 -12.02 -6.15
C GLU A 242 14.69 -12.88 -7.34
N GLU A 243 14.56 -14.20 -7.27
CA GLU A 243 14.86 -15.13 -8.36
C GLU A 243 14.04 -14.89 -9.63
N SER A 244 12.88 -14.24 -9.48
CA SER A 244 12.03 -13.87 -10.61
C SER A 244 12.38 -12.51 -11.22
N GLY A 245 13.34 -11.76 -10.63
CA GLY A 245 13.81 -10.46 -11.11
C GLY A 245 13.18 -9.26 -10.40
N CYS A 246 12.65 -9.45 -9.18
CA CYS A 246 12.25 -8.33 -8.32
C CYS A 246 13.45 -7.48 -7.94
N ASP A 247 13.32 -6.15 -8.01
CA ASP A 247 14.43 -5.21 -7.73
C ASP A 247 14.39 -4.64 -6.30
N CYS A 248 13.24 -4.71 -5.61
CA CYS A 248 13.10 -4.20 -4.25
C CYS A 248 11.83 -4.73 -3.55
N ILE A 249 11.90 -4.93 -2.25
CA ILE A 249 10.77 -5.41 -1.43
C ILE A 249 10.42 -4.39 -0.35
N GLU A 250 9.17 -3.90 -0.33
CA GLU A 250 8.61 -3.12 0.78
C GLU A 250 7.82 -4.03 1.72
N VAL A 251 8.31 -4.16 2.96
CA VAL A 251 7.75 -5.06 3.98
C VAL A 251 6.68 -4.36 4.78
N SER A 252 5.46 -4.94 4.74
CA SER A 252 4.28 -4.54 5.50
C SER A 252 3.71 -5.74 6.27
N CYS A 253 2.51 -5.65 6.83
CA CYS A 253 1.84 -6.77 7.50
C CYS A 253 0.31 -6.67 7.44
N GLY A 254 -0.36 -7.77 7.80
CA GLY A 254 -1.79 -7.83 8.03
C GLY A 254 -2.65 -7.86 6.77
N THR A 255 -3.93 -7.95 7.00
CA THR A 255 -4.99 -7.85 5.99
C THR A 255 -5.98 -6.76 6.39
N VAL A 256 -6.77 -6.22 5.45
CA VAL A 256 -7.83 -5.24 5.77
C VAL A 256 -8.93 -5.87 6.64
N GLU A 257 -9.14 -7.17 6.56
CA GLU A 257 -10.06 -7.87 7.46
C GLU A 257 -9.62 -7.82 8.93
N ASP A 258 -8.31 -7.62 9.17
CA ASP A 258 -7.69 -7.41 10.48
C ASP A 258 -7.22 -5.96 10.65
N GLY A 259 -7.89 -5.02 10.03
CA GLY A 259 -7.54 -3.62 9.76
C GLY A 259 -6.58 -2.93 10.74
N MET A 260 -6.71 -3.16 12.03
CA MET A 260 -5.85 -2.57 13.06
C MET A 260 -4.42 -3.11 13.06
N ASN A 261 -4.17 -4.31 12.53
CA ASN A 261 -2.81 -4.83 12.40
C ASN A 261 -2.00 -4.12 11.32
N THR A 262 -2.68 -3.69 10.25
CA THR A 262 -2.05 -2.95 9.13
C THR A 262 -1.82 -1.48 9.47
N MET A 263 -2.77 -0.87 10.18
CA MET A 263 -2.73 0.55 10.58
C MET A 263 -2.97 0.65 12.09
N ARG A 264 -1.92 0.49 12.87
CA ARG A 264 -2.02 0.50 14.33
C ARG A 264 -2.30 1.89 14.89
N SER A 265 -3.14 1.95 15.92
CA SER A 265 -3.48 3.17 16.68
C SER A 265 -3.71 2.80 18.15
N ARG A 266 -3.65 3.79 19.04
CA ARG A 266 -3.91 3.56 20.47
C ARG A 266 -5.37 3.22 20.75
N LEU A 267 -6.28 3.87 20.01
CA LEU A 267 -7.73 3.68 20.12
C LEU A 267 -8.34 3.63 18.71
N MET A 268 -9.52 3.02 18.60
CA MET A 268 -10.33 3.14 17.39
C MET A 268 -10.85 4.58 17.27
N PRO A 269 -10.75 5.23 16.10
CA PRO A 269 -11.28 6.58 15.89
C PRO A 269 -12.80 6.54 15.70
N MET A 270 -13.55 6.34 16.79
CA MET A 270 -15.00 6.07 16.75
C MET A 270 -15.79 7.20 16.10
N GLU A 271 -15.43 8.47 16.34
CA GLU A 271 -16.06 9.62 15.67
C GLU A 271 -15.92 9.51 14.13
N ALA A 272 -14.75 9.11 13.65
CA ALA A 272 -14.56 8.91 12.22
C ALA A 272 -15.29 7.68 11.70
N VAL A 273 -15.41 6.60 12.48
CA VAL A 273 -16.23 5.43 12.13
C VAL A 273 -17.69 5.84 11.94
N PHE A 274 -18.26 6.56 12.90
CA PHE A 274 -19.66 6.99 12.83
C PHE A 274 -19.91 8.05 11.75
N LYS A 275 -18.93 8.85 11.40
CA LYS A 275 -19.04 9.89 10.36
C LYS A 275 -18.87 9.36 8.94
N TYR A 276 -17.95 8.42 8.73
CA TYR A 276 -17.51 8.04 7.37
C TYR A 276 -17.85 6.61 6.98
N ARG A 277 -17.96 5.67 7.93
CA ARG A 277 -18.09 4.25 7.63
C ARG A 277 -19.51 3.74 7.71
N GLU A 278 -19.97 3.08 6.65
CA GLU A 278 -21.27 2.38 6.67
C GLU A 278 -21.22 1.07 7.50
N PRO A 279 -22.32 0.68 8.20
CA PRO A 279 -23.62 1.37 8.23
C PRO A 279 -23.70 2.55 9.23
N CYS A 280 -22.68 2.79 10.06
CA CYS A 280 -22.74 3.78 11.15
C CYS A 280 -23.01 5.21 10.63
N ALA A 281 -22.44 5.55 9.47
CA ALA A 281 -22.58 6.89 8.87
C ALA A 281 -24.00 7.18 8.34
N SER A 282 -24.86 6.17 8.26
CA SER A 282 -26.27 6.30 7.86
C SER A 282 -27.24 6.23 9.03
N PHE A 283 -26.76 6.18 10.28
CA PHE A 283 -27.64 6.18 11.44
C PHE A 283 -28.34 7.54 11.62
N PRO A 284 -29.62 7.56 12.04
CA PRO A 284 -30.27 8.80 12.43
C PRO A 284 -29.50 9.54 13.53
N GLU A 285 -29.46 10.87 13.47
CA GLU A 285 -28.58 11.71 14.32
C GLU A 285 -28.67 11.40 15.82
N GLY A 286 -29.88 11.29 16.38
CA GLY A 286 -30.07 10.98 17.79
C GLY A 286 -29.54 9.60 18.18
N PHE A 287 -29.78 8.57 17.35
CA PHE A 287 -29.25 7.23 17.55
C PHE A 287 -27.73 7.19 17.39
N SER A 288 -27.19 7.90 16.39
CA SER A 288 -25.75 8.01 16.15
C SER A 288 -25.02 8.59 17.37
N LYS A 289 -25.54 9.67 17.97
CA LYS A 289 -24.95 10.28 19.17
C LYS A 289 -24.92 9.32 20.37
N LEU A 290 -26.03 8.61 20.62
CA LEU A 290 -26.11 7.64 21.71
C LEU A 290 -25.19 6.45 21.48
N ALA A 291 -25.19 5.89 20.26
CA ALA A 291 -24.35 4.76 19.90
C ALA A 291 -22.84 5.13 19.95
N LEU A 292 -22.47 6.34 19.52
CA LEU A 292 -21.11 6.83 19.63
C LEU A 292 -20.66 7.00 21.09
N ALA A 293 -21.53 7.54 21.94
CA ALA A 293 -21.25 7.65 23.39
C ALA A 293 -20.99 6.27 24.01
N GLY A 294 -21.83 5.29 23.73
CA GLY A 294 -21.65 3.90 24.16
C GLY A 294 -20.37 3.27 23.61
N ALA A 295 -20.08 3.49 22.33
CA ALA A 295 -18.87 3.00 21.68
C ALA A 295 -17.61 3.59 22.32
N ASN A 296 -17.60 4.88 22.67
CA ASN A 296 -16.46 5.54 23.32
C ASN A 296 -16.23 5.01 24.74
N LEU A 297 -17.25 4.59 25.46
CA LEU A 297 -17.10 3.92 26.77
C LEU A 297 -16.42 2.55 26.66
N VAL A 298 -16.71 1.80 25.61
CA VAL A 298 -16.17 0.45 25.40
C VAL A 298 -14.82 0.47 24.68
N ASN A 299 -14.53 1.49 23.87
CA ASN A 299 -13.34 1.61 23.05
C ASN A 299 -12.01 1.38 23.80
N PRO A 300 -11.78 1.93 25.02
CA PRO A 300 -10.57 1.65 25.79
C PRO A 300 -10.39 0.18 26.19
N LEU A 301 -11.44 -0.61 26.21
CA LEU A 301 -11.41 -2.04 26.53
C LEU A 301 -11.05 -2.90 25.31
N ILE A 302 -11.10 -2.35 24.10
CA ILE A 302 -10.74 -3.05 22.86
C ILE A 302 -9.22 -3.12 22.77
N LYS A 303 -8.68 -4.33 22.92
CA LYS A 303 -7.22 -4.55 22.83
C LYS A 303 -6.71 -4.20 21.45
N GLN A 304 -5.84 -3.20 21.38
CA GLN A 304 -5.20 -2.79 20.15
C GLN A 304 -3.88 -3.55 19.92
N PRO A 305 -3.46 -3.80 18.67
CA PRO A 305 -2.18 -4.41 18.36
C PRO A 305 -1.00 -3.54 18.82
N VAL A 306 0.00 -4.16 19.44
CA VAL A 306 1.26 -3.52 19.84
C VAL A 306 2.45 -4.26 19.22
N PRO A 307 3.63 -3.62 19.10
CA PRO A 307 3.90 -2.20 19.35
C PRO A 307 3.23 -1.29 18.29
N LEU A 308 3.11 0.00 18.60
CA LEU A 308 2.58 1.00 17.64
C LEU A 308 3.67 1.51 16.70
N GLU A 309 4.90 1.59 17.20
CA GLU A 309 6.09 2.06 16.49
C GLU A 309 6.88 0.88 15.93
N ASN A 310 7.47 1.06 14.75
CA ASN A 310 8.45 0.15 14.14
C ASN A 310 8.02 -1.32 14.02
N PHE A 311 6.71 -1.58 13.94
CA PHE A 311 6.12 -2.92 14.16
C PHE A 311 6.41 -3.94 13.05
N ASN A 312 7.01 -3.54 11.93
CA ASN A 312 7.42 -4.45 10.86
C ASN A 312 8.95 -4.61 10.75
N VAL A 313 9.73 -3.95 11.62
CA VAL A 313 11.20 -3.94 11.54
C VAL A 313 11.78 -5.34 11.70
N ASP A 314 11.32 -6.14 12.67
CA ASP A 314 11.81 -7.52 12.86
C ASP A 314 11.49 -8.43 11.67
N SER A 315 10.35 -8.19 11.01
CA SER A 315 10.00 -8.93 9.77
C SER A 315 10.87 -8.48 8.60
N ALA A 316 11.16 -7.18 8.50
CA ALA A 316 12.04 -6.64 7.47
C ALA A 316 13.47 -7.17 7.62
N GLU A 317 14.01 -7.23 8.85
CA GLU A 317 15.33 -7.77 9.17
C GLU A 317 15.47 -9.24 8.73
N LYS A 318 14.46 -10.09 9.01
CA LYS A 318 14.44 -11.50 8.59
C LYS A 318 14.40 -11.66 7.07
N ILE A 319 13.65 -10.80 6.37
CA ILE A 319 13.59 -10.80 4.91
C ILE A 319 14.90 -10.28 4.34
N LYS A 320 15.42 -9.15 4.85
CA LYS A 320 16.70 -8.57 4.45
C LYS A 320 17.86 -9.55 4.58
N SER A 321 17.89 -10.36 5.65
CA SER A 321 18.91 -11.38 5.86
C SER A 321 18.83 -12.55 4.86
N ALA A 322 17.76 -12.63 4.08
CA ALA A 322 17.50 -13.76 3.18
C ALA A 322 17.59 -13.41 1.70
N VAL A 323 17.65 -12.12 1.33
CA VAL A 323 17.71 -11.62 -0.04
C VAL A 323 18.86 -10.61 -0.19
N ALA A 324 19.40 -10.49 -1.42
CA ALA A 324 20.42 -9.50 -1.75
C ALA A 324 19.84 -8.16 -2.22
N ILE A 325 18.61 -8.16 -2.72
CA ILE A 325 17.92 -6.94 -3.17
C ILE A 325 17.57 -6.01 -2.00
N PRO A 326 17.47 -4.69 -2.25
CA PRO A 326 17.09 -3.72 -1.25
C PRO A 326 15.74 -4.00 -0.58
N VAL A 327 15.68 -3.77 0.73
CA VAL A 327 14.47 -3.92 1.54
C VAL A 327 14.05 -2.57 2.11
N ILE A 328 12.80 -2.21 1.90
CA ILE A 328 12.12 -1.05 2.49
C ILE A 328 11.25 -1.55 3.65
N VAL A 329 11.21 -0.85 4.75
CA VAL A 329 10.27 -1.15 5.85
C VAL A 329 9.25 -0.04 6.04
N VAL A 330 7.96 -0.42 6.19
CA VAL A 330 6.86 0.49 6.55
C VAL A 330 6.12 -0.02 7.77
N GLY A 331 5.73 0.87 8.68
CA GLY A 331 4.87 0.52 9.81
C GLY A 331 5.27 1.18 11.13
N GLY A 332 4.60 2.28 11.48
CA GLY A 332 4.84 3.01 12.73
C GLY A 332 6.17 3.77 12.80
N ILE A 333 6.81 4.02 11.66
CA ILE A 333 8.08 4.77 11.60
C ILE A 333 7.76 6.26 11.55
N HIS A 334 8.35 7.06 12.45
CA HIS A 334 8.12 8.50 12.51
C HIS A 334 9.22 9.31 13.23
N LYS A 335 10.23 8.67 13.84
CA LYS A 335 11.40 9.31 14.47
C LYS A 335 12.63 9.15 13.61
N LEU A 336 13.39 10.22 13.39
CA LEU A 336 14.62 10.20 12.61
C LEU A 336 15.67 9.27 13.24
N SER A 337 15.77 9.26 14.57
CA SER A 337 16.66 8.35 15.32
C SER A 337 16.37 6.88 15.09
N ASP A 338 15.08 6.52 15.01
CA ASP A 338 14.68 5.14 14.73
C ASP A 338 15.02 4.74 13.28
N MET A 339 14.80 5.65 12.33
CA MET A 339 15.16 5.46 10.93
C MET A 339 16.68 5.22 10.79
N GLU A 340 17.49 6.03 11.49
CA GLU A 340 18.94 5.89 11.53
C GLU A 340 19.36 4.54 12.11
N ALA A 341 18.78 4.16 13.24
CA ALA A 341 19.06 2.87 13.89
C ALA A 341 18.67 1.67 13.00
N ILE A 342 17.52 1.73 12.32
CA ILE A 342 17.07 0.67 11.41
C ILE A 342 18.09 0.46 10.27
N ILE A 343 18.57 1.54 9.65
CA ILE A 343 19.47 1.46 8.49
C ILE A 343 20.89 1.11 8.95
N THR A 344 21.42 1.77 9.97
CA THR A 344 22.77 1.53 10.49
C THR A 344 22.97 0.10 11.00
N ASN A 345 21.93 -0.46 11.63
CA ASN A 345 21.97 -1.85 12.12
C ASN A 345 21.64 -2.89 11.03
N GLY A 346 21.47 -2.47 9.76
CA GLY A 346 21.22 -3.38 8.63
C GLY A 346 19.87 -4.08 8.68
N LYS A 347 18.88 -3.56 9.42
CA LYS A 347 17.53 -4.15 9.52
C LYS A 347 16.68 -3.91 8.27
N ALA A 348 16.92 -2.81 7.57
CA ALA A 348 16.40 -2.48 6.25
C ALA A 348 17.36 -1.50 5.56
N ASP A 349 17.21 -1.33 4.23
CA ASP A 349 18.01 -0.37 3.45
C ASP A 349 17.34 1.00 3.35
N PHE A 350 16.01 1.02 3.43
CA PHE A 350 15.16 2.20 3.29
C PHE A 350 14.01 2.13 4.28
N VAL A 351 13.48 3.30 4.61
CA VAL A 351 12.26 3.44 5.41
C VAL A 351 11.16 4.11 4.59
N SER A 352 9.91 3.73 4.82
CA SER A 352 8.79 4.37 4.17
C SER A 352 7.68 4.74 5.15
N MET A 353 6.96 5.81 4.83
CA MET A 353 5.90 6.35 5.66
C MET A 353 4.66 6.69 4.84
N CYS A 354 3.46 6.49 5.41
CA CYS A 354 2.18 6.93 4.87
C CYS A 354 1.63 8.12 5.65
N ARG A 355 1.12 7.85 6.86
CA ARG A 355 0.41 8.83 7.70
C ARG A 355 1.23 10.06 8.05
N PRO A 356 2.53 9.99 8.35
CA PRO A 356 3.35 11.18 8.54
C PRO A 356 3.30 12.15 7.36
N PHE A 357 3.38 11.66 6.11
CA PHE A 357 3.30 12.51 4.92
C PHE A 357 1.89 13.05 4.60
N ILE A 358 0.83 12.42 5.11
CA ILE A 358 -0.52 13.00 5.05
C ILE A 358 -0.63 14.19 6.03
N CYS A 359 0.04 14.10 7.17
CA CYS A 359 0.07 15.11 8.21
C CYS A 359 0.99 16.28 7.85
N GLU A 360 2.21 15.96 7.41
CA GLU A 360 3.32 16.89 7.17
C GLU A 360 4.04 16.56 5.86
N PRO A 361 3.59 17.11 4.71
CA PRO A 361 4.28 16.89 3.43
C PRO A 361 5.74 17.40 3.41
N ASN A 362 6.08 18.35 4.28
CA ASN A 362 7.41 18.95 4.41
C ASN A 362 8.31 18.30 5.47
N LEU A 363 7.97 17.09 5.92
CA LEU A 363 8.66 16.42 7.01
C LEU A 363 10.16 16.18 6.72
N VAL A 364 10.50 15.71 5.50
CA VAL A 364 11.90 15.41 5.15
C VAL A 364 12.72 16.70 5.11
N ARG A 365 12.19 17.81 4.59
CA ARG A 365 12.84 19.11 4.62
C ARG A 365 13.18 19.52 6.05
N LYS A 366 12.22 19.37 6.98
CA LYS A 366 12.44 19.70 8.40
C LYS A 366 13.49 18.82 9.07
N PHE A 367 13.57 17.54 8.70
CA PHE A 367 14.64 16.66 9.17
C PHE A 367 16.01 17.13 8.66
N LYS A 368 16.11 17.52 7.39
CA LYS A 368 17.34 18.06 6.79
C LYS A 368 17.77 19.36 7.43
N ASP A 369 16.83 20.25 7.69
CA ASP A 369 17.09 21.58 8.27
C ASP A 369 17.32 21.49 9.81
N GLY A 370 17.17 20.31 10.41
CA GLY A 370 17.32 20.08 11.86
C GLY A 370 16.24 20.75 12.73
N THR A 371 15.15 21.24 12.10
CA THR A 371 14.06 21.94 12.82
C THR A 371 13.06 20.98 13.46
N GLN A 372 13.13 19.70 13.12
CA GLN A 372 12.28 18.64 13.65
C GLN A 372 13.00 17.29 13.56
N THR A 373 12.79 16.41 14.54
CA THR A 373 13.37 15.05 14.59
C THR A 373 12.31 13.95 14.65
N GLU A 374 11.05 14.31 14.82
CA GLU A 374 9.92 13.39 14.91
C GLU A 374 8.70 13.95 14.20
N ALA A 375 7.93 13.10 13.50
CA ALA A 375 6.70 13.50 12.82
C ALA A 375 5.59 13.82 13.83
N LYS A 376 4.78 14.84 13.55
CA LYS A 376 3.61 15.22 14.36
C LYS A 376 2.45 14.23 14.31
N CYS A 377 2.49 13.26 13.42
CA CYS A 377 1.44 12.26 13.24
C CYS A 377 1.29 11.38 14.47
N VAL A 378 0.19 11.51 15.20
CA VAL A 378 -0.14 10.73 16.41
C VAL A 378 -0.76 9.35 16.12
N MET A 379 -0.73 8.90 14.88
CA MET A 379 -1.25 7.59 14.41
C MET A 379 -2.73 7.33 14.80
N CYS A 380 -3.58 8.34 14.80
CA CYS A 380 -4.99 8.24 15.20
C CYS A 380 -5.91 7.55 14.20
N ASN A 381 -5.44 7.25 12.98
CA ASN A 381 -6.17 6.58 11.89
C ASN A 381 -7.40 7.31 11.30
N TYR A 382 -7.69 8.55 11.68
CA TYR A 382 -8.78 9.31 11.06
C TYR A 382 -8.64 9.42 9.54
N CYS A 383 -7.41 9.62 9.05
CA CYS A 383 -7.11 9.72 7.61
C CYS A 383 -7.40 8.41 6.83
N GLY A 384 -7.41 7.25 7.51
CA GLY A 384 -7.75 5.96 6.91
C GLY A 384 -9.25 5.72 6.75
N LEU A 385 -10.09 6.45 7.49
CA LEU A 385 -11.55 6.31 7.43
C LEU A 385 -12.21 7.38 6.56
N VAL A 386 -11.64 8.60 6.51
CA VAL A 386 -12.18 9.69 5.69
C VAL A 386 -12.27 9.32 4.21
N ILE A 387 -11.43 8.41 3.75
CA ILE A 387 -11.33 7.98 2.36
C ILE A 387 -12.60 7.28 1.84
N GLU A 388 -13.44 6.76 2.72
CA GLU A 388 -14.68 6.10 2.31
C GLU A 388 -15.66 7.08 1.63
N LYS A 389 -15.61 8.37 1.99
CA LYS A 389 -16.48 9.42 1.42
C LYS A 389 -15.75 10.61 0.80
N GLU A 390 -14.52 10.88 1.25
CA GLU A 390 -13.75 12.06 0.83
C GLU A 390 -12.33 11.65 0.40
N ASN A 391 -11.54 12.62 -0.07
CA ASN A 391 -10.11 12.42 -0.32
C ASN A 391 -9.32 12.31 0.99
N THR A 392 -8.25 11.52 0.98
CA THR A 392 -7.37 11.31 2.14
C THR A 392 -6.72 12.63 2.58
N LYS A 393 -6.95 12.98 3.85
CA LYS A 393 -6.42 14.19 4.52
C LYS A 393 -6.20 13.93 6.00
N CYS A 394 -5.32 14.71 6.63
CA CYS A 394 -5.15 14.67 8.07
C CYS A 394 -6.29 15.44 8.75
N LEU A 395 -6.95 14.78 9.69
CA LEU A 395 -8.05 15.34 10.48
C LEU A 395 -7.68 15.53 11.96
N MET A 396 -6.40 15.41 12.31
CA MET A 396 -5.93 15.55 13.68
C MET A 396 -6.40 16.86 14.30
N GLY A 397 -7.17 16.77 15.39
CA GLY A 397 -7.73 17.92 16.13
C GLY A 397 -8.81 18.73 15.38
N ARG A 398 -9.33 18.23 14.25
CA ARG A 398 -10.31 18.94 13.39
C ARG A 398 -11.68 18.29 13.28
N ILE A 399 -11.89 17.13 13.89
CA ILE A 399 -13.24 16.59 14.05
C ILE A 399 -13.82 17.30 15.26
N LYS A 400 -14.32 18.50 14.99
CA LYS A 400 -15.31 19.16 15.84
C LYS A 400 -16.64 18.96 15.16
N ASP A 401 -17.68 18.75 15.94
CA ASP A 401 -19.08 18.44 15.63
C ASP A 401 -19.64 19.09 14.37
#